data_883b8c5b2c6f776d4c323d682ef00d14
#
_entry.id   883b8c5b2c6f776d4c323d682ef00d14
#
_cell.length_a   1.000
_cell.length_b   1.000
_cell.length_c   1.000
_cell.angle_alpha   90.00
_cell.angle_beta   90.00
_cell.angle_gamma   90.00
#
_symmetry.space_group_name_H-M   'P 1'
#
loop_
_entity.id
_entity.type
_entity.pdbx_description
1 polymer ?
#
loop_
_entity_poly.entity_id
_entity_poly.type
_entity_poly.pdbx_seq_one_letter_code
_entity_poly.pdbx_strand_id
1 'polypeptide(L)'
;MAGFRTFLKSGHAPTLFAAFLYFDFCFAVWVLNGAMAPFISEAYQLTAAQKGFMISVPILAGAFMRFPLGILAQYIGRKNAALVEMSLIMLALAFGFFFISEYDHVLAMGVLLGIAGASFGVALSLGSGWFPPQHKGLAMGIAGAGNSGTVLAVLFAPPLAQAYGWQTVYGLAGLCMLLPFAVMILLAKEPPDNEHQTFREHIACLFEKDGWAFSLIYVVTFGGFIGLASFLPTYFYDQFGVTKVQAGQLTMLATLMGSAVRVVGGYISDRVGGINTLSGVLVLTAISLLACGLAGGSLPVTTLLFMLCFAALGAGNGALFQLVPLRWPLSTAVAGSMIGEVGALGGGFIPNAMGLSKQYLGSYFWGFAAFALLALVMLLMLRVMQIRWTRTWAEKGGRARGAQAAQPANAARRTALATK
;
A
#
# COMPACT_ATOMS: atom_id res chain seq x y z
N MET A 1 9.84 -10.87 -24.50
CA MET A 1 11.12 -10.17 -24.17
C MET A 1 11.33 -8.88 -24.94
N ALA A 2 10.98 -8.79 -26.23
CA ALA A 2 11.14 -7.54 -27.01
C ALA A 2 10.39 -6.33 -26.43
N GLY A 3 9.14 -6.50 -26.01
CA GLY A 3 8.33 -5.40 -25.45
C GLY A 3 8.87 -4.81 -24.13
N PHE A 4 9.46 -5.64 -23.24
CA PHE A 4 10.03 -5.14 -21.99
C PHE A 4 11.33 -4.35 -22.20
N ARG A 5 12.15 -4.76 -23.17
CA ARG A 5 13.34 -3.97 -23.56
C ARG A 5 12.97 -2.62 -24.18
N THR A 6 11.89 -2.59 -24.98
CA THR A 6 11.35 -1.34 -25.54
C THR A 6 10.83 -0.43 -24.45
N PHE A 7 10.11 -0.98 -23.47
CA PHE A 7 9.67 -0.24 -22.29
C PHE A 7 10.85 0.39 -21.52
N LEU A 8 11.87 -0.37 -21.17
CA LEU A 8 13.03 0.15 -20.44
C LEU A 8 13.78 1.27 -21.18
N LYS A 9 13.74 1.25 -22.52
CA LYS A 9 14.37 2.29 -23.36
C LYS A 9 13.47 3.52 -23.57
N SER A 10 12.19 3.43 -23.27
CA SER A 10 11.22 4.53 -23.48
C SER A 10 11.24 5.61 -22.41
N GLY A 11 11.95 5.37 -21.28
CA GLY A 11 12.09 6.28 -20.16
C GLY A 11 13.44 6.13 -19.46
N HIS A 12 13.56 6.67 -18.25
CA HIS A 12 14.80 6.56 -17.46
C HIS A 12 14.70 5.40 -16.46
N ALA A 13 15.05 4.20 -16.90
CA ALA A 13 15.00 2.97 -16.08
C ALA A 13 15.76 3.05 -14.73
N PRO A 14 16.95 3.72 -14.64
CA PRO A 14 17.63 3.88 -13.35
C PRO A 14 16.81 4.67 -12.32
N THR A 15 16.08 5.71 -12.74
CA THR A 15 15.17 6.44 -11.84
C THR A 15 13.99 5.57 -11.39
N LEU A 16 13.44 4.76 -12.29
CA LEU A 16 12.38 3.82 -11.93
C LEU A 16 12.84 2.79 -10.91
N PHE A 17 14.04 2.25 -11.07
CA PHE A 17 14.66 1.34 -10.11
C PHE A 17 14.89 2.02 -8.75
N ALA A 18 15.44 3.24 -8.76
CA ALA A 18 15.64 4.01 -7.53
C ALA A 18 14.31 4.30 -6.80
N ALA A 19 13.25 4.64 -7.54
CA ALA A 19 11.93 4.88 -6.99
C ALA A 19 11.30 3.61 -6.39
N PHE A 20 11.47 2.46 -7.06
CA PHE A 20 11.05 1.15 -6.53
C PHE A 20 11.78 0.84 -5.22
N LEU A 21 13.11 0.91 -5.22
CA LEU A 21 13.93 0.58 -4.05
C LEU A 21 13.65 1.51 -2.87
N TYR A 22 13.50 2.80 -3.13
CA TYR A 22 13.09 3.79 -2.15
C TYR A 22 11.75 3.40 -1.49
N PHE A 23 10.73 3.09 -2.28
CA PHE A 23 9.42 2.71 -1.75
C PHE A 23 9.47 1.37 -1.01
N ASP A 24 10.24 0.40 -1.50
CA ASP A 24 10.39 -0.92 -0.89
C ASP A 24 10.99 -0.83 0.53
N PHE A 25 12.07 -0.09 0.69
CA PHE A 25 12.70 0.12 1.99
C PHE A 25 11.87 1.00 2.93
N CYS A 26 11.26 2.06 2.42
CA CYS A 26 10.33 2.89 3.21
C CYS A 26 9.15 2.06 3.68
N PHE A 27 8.60 1.19 2.83
CA PHE A 27 7.49 0.31 3.22
C PHE A 27 7.91 -0.68 4.31
N ALA A 28 9.11 -1.27 4.22
CA ALA A 28 9.65 -2.14 5.25
C ALA A 28 9.75 -1.42 6.61
N VAL A 29 10.26 -0.19 6.62
CA VAL A 29 10.35 0.64 7.84
C VAL A 29 8.95 1.00 8.37
N TRP A 30 8.01 1.31 7.50
CA TRP A 30 6.65 1.68 7.89
C TRP A 30 5.93 0.60 8.68
N VAL A 31 6.12 -0.67 8.34
CA VAL A 31 5.48 -1.82 9.01
C VAL A 31 6.32 -2.43 10.12
N LEU A 32 7.45 -1.82 10.48
CA LEU A 32 8.45 -2.40 11.37
C LEU A 32 7.90 -2.71 12.77
N ASN A 33 7.09 -1.79 13.36
CA ASN A 33 6.44 -2.02 14.65
C ASN A 33 5.50 -3.24 14.61
N GLY A 34 4.78 -3.44 13.51
CA GLY A 34 3.95 -4.63 13.31
C GLY A 34 4.76 -5.91 13.25
N ALA A 35 5.88 -5.91 12.51
CA ALA A 35 6.78 -7.07 12.42
C ALA A 35 7.40 -7.44 13.76
N MET A 36 7.68 -6.45 14.62
CA MET A 36 8.26 -6.64 15.97
C MET A 36 7.21 -6.65 17.09
N ALA A 37 5.93 -6.53 16.78
CA ALA A 37 4.88 -6.36 17.78
C ALA A 37 4.88 -7.44 18.89
N PRO A 38 5.14 -8.74 18.62
CA PRO A 38 5.25 -9.73 19.70
C PRO A 38 6.37 -9.44 20.70
N PHE A 39 7.51 -8.90 20.25
CA PHE A 39 8.63 -8.54 21.12
C PHE A 39 8.32 -7.31 21.97
N ILE A 40 7.79 -6.27 21.36
CA ILE A 40 7.42 -5.01 22.04
C ILE A 40 6.30 -5.28 23.04
N SER A 41 5.30 -6.07 22.64
CA SER A 41 4.16 -6.44 23.48
C SER A 41 4.57 -7.18 24.75
N GLU A 42 5.52 -8.09 24.63
CA GLU A 42 6.06 -8.82 25.80
C GLU A 42 6.88 -7.90 26.72
N ALA A 43 7.71 -7.04 26.12
CA ALA A 43 8.54 -6.09 26.89
C ALA A 43 7.72 -5.13 27.78
N TYR A 44 6.56 -4.70 27.30
CA TYR A 44 5.69 -3.74 28.01
C TYR A 44 4.39 -4.35 28.54
N GLN A 45 4.20 -5.67 28.47
CA GLN A 45 3.01 -6.41 28.92
C GLN A 45 1.71 -5.81 28.39
N LEU A 46 1.67 -5.56 27.06
CA LEU A 46 0.56 -4.88 26.41
C LEU A 46 -0.72 -5.71 26.38
N THR A 47 -1.85 -5.09 26.64
CA THR A 47 -3.17 -5.66 26.39
C THR A 47 -3.44 -5.81 24.89
N ALA A 48 -4.42 -6.62 24.53
CA ALA A 48 -4.78 -6.83 23.11
C ALA A 48 -5.15 -5.52 22.40
N ALA A 49 -5.89 -4.62 23.08
CA ALA A 49 -6.22 -3.30 22.54
C ALA A 49 -4.98 -2.42 22.34
N GLN A 50 -4.05 -2.41 23.31
CA GLN A 50 -2.80 -1.65 23.20
C GLN A 50 -1.91 -2.17 22.07
N LYS A 51 -1.83 -3.51 21.85
CA LYS A 51 -1.14 -4.10 20.71
C LYS A 51 -1.72 -3.59 19.38
N GLY A 52 -3.04 -3.69 19.23
CA GLY A 52 -3.74 -3.21 18.04
C GLY A 52 -3.54 -1.73 17.78
N PHE A 53 -3.63 -0.89 18.81
CA PHE A 53 -3.40 0.55 18.73
C PHE A 53 -1.95 0.88 18.32
N MET A 54 -0.97 0.26 18.97
CA MET A 54 0.46 0.44 18.66
C MET A 54 0.77 0.12 17.19
N ILE A 55 0.19 -0.94 16.66
CA ILE A 55 0.37 -1.34 15.25
C ILE A 55 -0.36 -0.38 14.29
N SER A 56 -1.48 0.17 14.72
CA SER A 56 -2.28 1.13 13.93
C SER A 56 -1.61 2.49 13.77
N VAL A 57 -0.91 2.98 14.80
CA VAL A 57 -0.33 4.33 14.83
C VAL A 57 0.58 4.63 13.64
N PRO A 58 1.56 3.80 13.25
CA PRO A 58 2.39 4.07 12.08
C PRO A 58 1.59 4.15 10.78
N ILE A 59 0.56 3.31 10.63
CA ILE A 59 -0.25 3.25 9.41
C ILE A 59 -1.08 4.54 9.28
N LEU A 60 -1.74 4.96 10.35
CA LEU A 60 -2.52 6.19 10.40
C LEU A 60 -1.64 7.42 10.18
N ALA A 61 -0.50 7.50 10.89
CA ALA A 61 0.45 8.60 10.73
C ALA A 61 0.97 8.68 9.28
N GLY A 62 1.26 7.53 8.66
CA GLY A 62 1.73 7.48 7.27
C GLY A 62 0.71 7.99 6.27
N ALA A 63 -0.57 7.70 6.47
CA ALA A 63 -1.63 8.25 5.64
C ALA A 63 -1.66 9.79 5.69
N PHE A 64 -1.55 10.38 6.89
CA PHE A 64 -1.50 11.85 7.03
C PHE A 64 -0.21 12.47 6.49
N MET A 65 0.95 11.81 6.66
CA MET A 65 2.25 12.34 6.23
C MET A 65 2.44 12.37 4.71
N ARG A 66 1.65 11.60 3.95
CA ARG A 66 1.65 11.65 2.47
C ARG A 66 1.37 13.03 1.92
N PHE A 67 0.51 13.77 2.61
CA PHE A 67 0.08 15.08 2.19
C PHE A 67 1.20 16.13 2.26
N PRO A 68 1.85 16.39 3.41
CA PRO A 68 2.97 17.33 3.47
C PRO A 68 4.13 16.92 2.57
N LEU A 69 4.42 15.62 2.43
CA LEU A 69 5.49 15.16 1.52
C LEU A 69 5.14 15.42 0.05
N GLY A 70 3.89 15.18 -0.34
CA GLY A 70 3.41 15.48 -1.69
C GLY A 70 3.52 16.96 -2.05
N ILE A 71 3.21 17.86 -1.10
CA ILE A 71 3.40 19.29 -1.25
C ILE A 71 4.90 19.62 -1.36
N LEU A 72 5.73 19.10 -0.45
CA LEU A 72 7.17 19.34 -0.46
C LEU A 72 7.78 18.95 -1.82
N ALA A 73 7.37 17.80 -2.37
CA ALA A 73 7.86 17.31 -3.66
C ALA A 73 7.57 18.27 -4.83
N GLN A 74 6.53 19.10 -4.73
CA GLN A 74 6.22 20.11 -5.75
C GLN A 74 7.16 21.33 -5.69
N TYR A 75 7.65 21.66 -4.48
CA TYR A 75 8.53 22.82 -4.29
C TYR A 75 10.01 22.51 -4.52
N ILE A 76 10.47 21.36 -4.05
CA ILE A 76 11.92 21.02 -4.10
C ILE A 76 12.23 19.91 -5.10
N GLY A 77 11.22 19.37 -5.79
CA GLY A 77 11.34 18.24 -6.69
C GLY A 77 11.17 16.90 -5.98
N ARG A 78 10.77 15.86 -6.73
CA ARG A 78 10.43 14.54 -6.20
C ARG A 78 11.66 13.80 -5.67
N LYS A 79 12.80 13.90 -6.38
CA LYS A 79 14.07 13.32 -5.94
C LYS A 79 14.52 13.91 -4.61
N ASN A 80 14.51 15.25 -4.49
CA ASN A 80 14.95 15.92 -3.27
C ASN A 80 13.99 15.66 -2.11
N ALA A 81 12.67 15.61 -2.36
CA ALA A 81 11.68 15.25 -1.35
C ALA A 81 11.90 13.83 -0.82
N ALA A 82 12.20 12.85 -1.69
CA ALA A 82 12.55 11.49 -1.27
C ALA A 82 13.83 11.45 -0.43
N LEU A 83 14.85 12.24 -0.77
CA LEU A 83 16.09 12.34 0.03
C LEU A 83 15.84 12.96 1.40
N VAL A 84 15.04 14.03 1.48
CA VAL A 84 14.64 14.65 2.75
C VAL A 84 13.87 13.65 3.61
N GLU A 85 12.88 12.97 3.03
CA GLU A 85 12.10 11.95 3.73
C GLU A 85 13.00 10.83 4.28
N MET A 86 13.87 10.24 3.45
CA MET A 86 14.79 9.19 3.90
C MET A 86 15.74 9.68 5.01
N SER A 87 16.16 10.94 4.95
CA SER A 87 16.99 11.54 6.03
C SER A 87 16.19 11.63 7.33
N LEU A 88 14.93 12.06 7.28
CA LEU A 88 14.06 12.11 8.46
C LEU A 88 13.77 10.72 9.01
N ILE A 89 13.58 9.73 8.14
CA ILE A 89 13.41 8.32 8.54
C ILE A 89 14.65 7.82 9.27
N MET A 90 15.85 8.07 8.75
CA MET A 90 17.09 7.66 9.42
C MET A 90 17.25 8.31 10.80
N LEU A 91 16.89 9.59 10.93
CA LEU A 91 16.87 10.27 12.25
C LEU A 91 15.84 9.64 13.20
N ALA A 92 14.64 9.32 12.70
CA ALA A 92 13.61 8.64 13.48
C ALA A 92 14.06 7.24 13.94
N LEU A 93 14.73 6.49 13.08
CA LEU A 93 15.26 5.17 13.39
C LEU A 93 16.42 5.25 14.41
N ALA A 94 17.26 6.27 14.33
CA ALA A 94 18.26 6.56 15.35
C ALA A 94 17.60 6.88 16.71
N PHE A 95 16.54 7.70 16.72
CA PHE A 95 15.75 7.93 17.94
C PHE A 95 15.21 6.61 18.51
N GLY A 96 14.65 5.75 17.67
CA GLY A 96 14.16 4.42 18.08
C GLY A 96 15.23 3.54 18.68
N PHE A 97 16.46 3.60 18.19
CA PHE A 97 17.59 2.83 18.71
C PHE A 97 18.08 3.35 20.08
N PHE A 98 18.19 4.67 20.26
CA PHE A 98 18.84 5.25 21.44
C PHE A 98 17.90 5.60 22.58
N PHE A 99 16.64 5.93 22.31
CA PHE A 99 15.79 6.63 23.29
C PHE A 99 14.51 5.90 23.71
N ILE A 100 14.18 4.74 23.12
CA ILE A 100 12.97 4.02 23.53
C ILE A 100 13.21 3.30 24.86
N SER A 101 12.49 3.72 25.91
CA SER A 101 12.51 3.11 27.24
C SER A 101 11.11 2.81 27.79
N GLU A 102 10.06 3.44 27.25
CA GLU A 102 8.68 3.35 27.72
C GLU A 102 7.72 3.13 26.55
N TYR A 103 6.51 2.67 26.85
CA TYR A 103 5.48 2.42 25.82
C TYR A 103 5.11 3.67 25.03
N ASP A 104 5.03 4.83 25.69
CA ASP A 104 4.72 6.10 25.01
C ASP A 104 5.80 6.49 24.00
N HIS A 105 7.06 6.13 24.24
CA HIS A 105 8.13 6.30 23.25
C HIS A 105 7.93 5.39 22.04
N VAL A 106 7.36 4.19 22.21
CA VAL A 106 7.01 3.30 21.09
C VAL A 106 5.88 3.91 20.26
N LEU A 107 4.88 4.54 20.88
CA LEU A 107 3.82 5.25 20.18
C LEU A 107 4.36 6.46 19.42
N ALA A 108 5.22 7.25 20.04
CA ALA A 108 5.91 8.36 19.38
C ALA A 108 6.75 7.86 18.19
N MET A 109 7.49 6.76 18.38
CA MET A 109 8.22 6.09 17.29
C MET A 109 7.27 5.65 16.17
N GLY A 110 6.09 5.13 16.51
CA GLY A 110 5.04 4.78 15.54
C GLY A 110 4.64 5.97 14.65
N VAL A 111 4.47 7.15 15.22
CA VAL A 111 4.21 8.40 14.47
C VAL A 111 5.37 8.72 13.55
N LEU A 112 6.62 8.62 14.04
CA LEU A 112 7.82 8.87 13.24
C LEU A 112 7.99 7.86 12.10
N LEU A 113 7.68 6.58 12.32
CA LEU A 113 7.66 5.56 11.26
C LEU A 113 6.61 5.87 10.18
N GLY A 114 5.56 6.61 10.53
CA GLY A 114 4.59 7.11 9.57
C GLY A 114 5.21 7.99 8.47
N ILE A 115 6.33 8.66 8.73
CA ILE A 115 7.06 9.42 7.68
C ILE A 115 7.38 8.48 6.51
N ALA A 116 7.86 7.27 6.78
CA ALA A 116 8.16 6.28 5.75
C ALA A 116 6.92 5.85 4.93
N GLY A 117 5.73 5.89 5.54
CA GLY A 117 4.46 5.60 4.86
C GLY A 117 4.04 6.66 3.83
N ALA A 118 4.68 7.83 3.85
CA ALA A 118 4.40 8.91 2.91
C ALA A 118 5.01 8.68 1.51
N SER A 119 5.99 7.80 1.38
CA SER A 119 6.81 7.56 0.18
C SER A 119 6.04 7.20 -1.09
N PHE A 120 4.83 6.62 -0.98
CA PHE A 120 4.08 6.04 -2.10
C PHE A 120 3.85 7.02 -3.27
N GLY A 121 3.31 8.20 -2.99
CA GLY A 121 2.97 9.20 -4.03
C GLY A 121 4.21 9.72 -4.75
N VAL A 122 5.28 9.98 -3.99
CA VAL A 122 6.58 10.43 -4.53
C VAL A 122 7.22 9.34 -5.37
N ALA A 123 7.22 8.08 -4.91
CA ALA A 123 7.78 6.96 -5.65
C ALA A 123 7.07 6.73 -6.99
N LEU A 124 5.71 6.75 -6.98
CA LEU A 124 4.93 6.59 -8.20
C LEU A 124 5.21 7.70 -9.21
N SER A 125 5.19 8.94 -8.77
CA SER A 125 5.39 10.10 -9.66
C SER A 125 6.83 10.23 -10.14
N LEU A 126 7.83 9.95 -9.30
CA LEU A 126 9.25 9.94 -9.66
C LEU A 126 9.55 8.83 -10.68
N GLY A 127 9.08 7.61 -10.40
CA GLY A 127 9.33 6.45 -11.26
C GLY A 127 8.62 6.52 -12.61
N SER A 128 7.39 7.04 -12.64
CA SER A 128 6.59 7.08 -13.87
C SER A 128 6.76 8.35 -14.70
N GLY A 129 7.26 9.44 -14.13
CA GLY A 129 7.36 10.75 -14.79
C GLY A 129 8.30 10.81 -15.99
N TRP A 130 9.20 9.82 -16.13
CA TRP A 130 10.07 9.68 -17.29
C TRP A 130 9.47 8.89 -18.46
N PHE A 131 8.32 8.23 -18.24
CA PHE A 131 7.75 7.32 -19.23
C PHE A 131 6.59 7.97 -19.99
N PRO A 132 6.48 7.70 -21.30
CA PRO A 132 5.39 8.21 -22.11
C PRO A 132 4.05 7.61 -21.66
N PRO A 133 2.91 8.26 -21.98
CA PRO A 133 1.58 7.87 -21.49
C PRO A 133 1.23 6.38 -21.65
N GLN A 134 1.63 5.76 -22.78
CA GLN A 134 1.37 4.34 -23.04
C GLN A 134 2.12 3.38 -22.12
N HIS A 135 3.19 3.82 -21.48
CA HIS A 135 4.03 3.03 -20.56
C HIS A 135 3.94 3.49 -19.11
N LYS A 136 3.26 4.61 -18.85
CA LYS A 136 3.17 5.23 -17.51
C LYS A 136 2.53 4.28 -16.49
N GLY A 137 1.49 3.54 -16.89
CA GLY A 137 0.82 2.57 -16.02
C GLY A 137 1.74 1.42 -15.58
N LEU A 138 2.55 0.87 -16.51
CA LEU A 138 3.52 -0.17 -16.19
C LEU A 138 4.62 0.36 -15.25
N ALA A 139 5.12 1.57 -15.50
CA ALA A 139 6.11 2.21 -14.64
C ALA A 139 5.56 2.44 -13.22
N MET A 140 4.32 2.92 -13.08
CA MET A 140 3.63 3.05 -11.80
C MET A 140 3.44 1.69 -11.10
N GLY A 141 3.13 0.64 -11.88
CA GLY A 141 3.01 -0.72 -11.36
C GLY A 141 4.32 -1.24 -10.77
N ILE A 142 5.44 -1.01 -11.45
CA ILE A 142 6.78 -1.39 -10.99
C ILE A 142 7.17 -0.58 -9.75
N ALA A 143 7.03 0.74 -9.78
CA ALA A 143 7.31 1.58 -8.60
C ALA A 143 6.43 1.18 -7.40
N GLY A 144 5.14 0.92 -7.65
CA GLY A 144 4.18 0.50 -6.62
C GLY A 144 4.39 -0.92 -6.08
N ALA A 145 5.18 -1.76 -6.77
CA ALA A 145 5.54 -3.09 -6.29
C ALA A 145 6.46 -3.05 -5.05
N GLY A 146 6.99 -1.89 -4.69
CA GLY A 146 7.75 -1.68 -3.45
C GLY A 146 6.98 -1.98 -2.16
N ASN A 147 5.66 -2.29 -2.21
CA ASN A 147 4.96 -2.89 -1.08
C ASN A 147 5.54 -4.28 -0.68
N SER A 148 6.40 -4.88 -1.52
CA SER A 148 7.20 -6.06 -1.17
C SER A 148 8.15 -5.83 0.02
N GLY A 149 8.44 -4.58 0.37
CA GLY A 149 9.17 -4.22 1.60
C GLY A 149 8.57 -4.82 2.87
N THR A 150 7.26 -5.11 2.88
CA THR A 150 6.64 -5.86 3.98
C THR A 150 7.30 -7.23 4.19
N VAL A 151 7.64 -7.92 3.10
CA VAL A 151 8.32 -9.23 3.14
C VAL A 151 9.69 -9.08 3.82
N LEU A 152 10.42 -8.02 3.49
CA LEU A 152 11.72 -7.73 4.12
C LEU A 152 11.55 -7.52 5.63
N ALA A 153 10.59 -6.70 6.06
CA ALA A 153 10.36 -6.42 7.47
C ALA A 153 10.03 -7.68 8.25
N VAL A 154 9.02 -8.45 7.83
CA VAL A 154 8.55 -9.63 8.59
C VAL A 154 9.51 -10.82 8.53
N LEU A 155 10.38 -10.88 7.52
CA LEU A 155 11.40 -11.91 7.40
C LEU A 155 12.63 -11.61 8.26
N PHE A 156 13.11 -10.36 8.24
CA PHE A 156 14.39 -10.00 8.88
C PHE A 156 14.24 -9.39 10.27
N ALA A 157 13.19 -8.59 10.54
CA ALA A 157 13.07 -7.92 11.84
C ALA A 157 12.91 -8.90 13.02
N PRO A 158 12.06 -9.95 12.98
CA PRO A 158 11.92 -10.87 14.12
C PRO A 158 13.21 -11.62 14.50
N PRO A 159 13.97 -12.25 13.57
CA PRO A 159 15.24 -12.90 13.92
C PRO A 159 16.28 -11.92 14.47
N LEU A 160 16.37 -10.71 13.91
CA LEU A 160 17.28 -9.68 14.39
C LEU A 160 16.85 -9.18 15.79
N ALA A 161 15.54 -9.01 16.02
CA ALA A 161 15.02 -8.65 17.33
C ALA A 161 15.31 -9.73 18.39
N GLN A 162 15.23 -10.99 18.01
CA GLN A 162 15.56 -12.11 18.90
C GLN A 162 17.06 -12.18 19.23
N ALA A 163 17.92 -11.91 18.25
CA ALA A 163 19.37 -12.02 18.42
C ALA A 163 19.98 -10.81 19.13
N TYR A 164 19.51 -9.60 18.86
CA TYR A 164 20.15 -8.35 19.27
C TYR A 164 19.24 -7.41 20.09
N GLY A 165 18.00 -7.81 20.34
CA GLY A 165 16.97 -6.95 20.93
C GLY A 165 16.22 -6.13 19.88
N TRP A 166 14.93 -5.89 20.14
CA TRP A 166 14.06 -5.24 19.17
C TRP A 166 14.41 -3.75 18.93
N GLN A 167 14.98 -3.04 19.93
CA GLN A 167 15.46 -1.66 19.75
C GLN A 167 16.60 -1.58 18.74
N THR A 168 17.49 -2.60 18.74
CA THR A 168 18.62 -2.67 17.79
C THR A 168 18.15 -2.77 16.34
N VAL A 169 16.98 -3.35 16.10
CA VAL A 169 16.41 -3.47 14.75
C VAL A 169 16.16 -2.09 14.12
N TYR A 170 15.77 -1.08 14.90
CA TYR A 170 15.64 0.30 14.37
C TYR A 170 16.98 0.83 13.88
N GLY A 171 18.05 0.65 14.64
CA GLY A 171 19.40 1.06 14.23
C GLY A 171 19.86 0.34 12.94
N LEU A 172 19.64 -0.98 12.87
CA LEU A 172 19.98 -1.76 11.68
C LEU A 172 19.15 -1.34 10.46
N ALA A 173 17.86 -1.08 10.64
CA ALA A 173 17.01 -0.55 9.58
C ALA A 173 17.50 0.82 9.09
N GLY A 174 17.96 1.68 10.00
CA GLY A 174 18.59 2.97 9.66
C GLY A 174 19.83 2.81 8.80
N LEU A 175 20.68 1.84 9.10
CA LEU A 175 21.85 1.52 8.26
C LEU A 175 21.43 0.98 6.90
N CYS A 176 20.41 0.12 6.85
CA CYS A 176 19.87 -0.40 5.59
C CYS A 176 19.30 0.72 4.69
N MET A 177 18.74 1.79 5.26
CA MET A 177 18.23 2.95 4.52
C MET A 177 19.32 3.71 3.77
N LEU A 178 20.59 3.56 4.12
CA LEU A 178 21.71 4.14 3.36
C LEU A 178 21.79 3.60 1.93
N LEU A 179 21.35 2.35 1.70
CA LEU A 179 21.34 1.76 0.36
C LEU A 179 20.36 2.50 -0.59
N PRO A 180 19.05 2.58 -0.34
CA PRO A 180 18.16 3.33 -1.23
C PRO A 180 18.49 4.81 -1.28
N PHE A 181 19.05 5.40 -0.21
CA PHE A 181 19.52 6.79 -0.18
C PHE A 181 20.67 7.00 -1.17
N ALA A 182 21.69 6.16 -1.15
CA ALA A 182 22.80 6.22 -2.08
C ALA A 182 22.35 5.98 -3.53
N VAL A 183 21.49 4.97 -3.75
CA VAL A 183 20.92 4.68 -5.08
C VAL A 183 20.12 5.87 -5.60
N MET A 184 19.35 6.54 -4.75
CA MET A 184 18.59 7.73 -5.11
C MET A 184 19.53 8.88 -5.55
N ILE A 185 20.61 9.13 -4.83
CA ILE A 185 21.59 10.17 -5.19
C ILE A 185 22.23 9.86 -6.54
N LEU A 186 22.71 8.62 -6.72
CA LEU A 186 23.56 8.23 -7.85
C LEU A 186 22.78 8.00 -9.14
N LEU A 187 21.59 7.40 -9.06
CA LEU A 187 20.86 6.93 -10.24
C LEU A 187 19.62 7.74 -10.58
N ALA A 188 18.95 8.35 -9.59
CA ALA A 188 17.72 9.07 -9.85
C ALA A 188 17.97 10.44 -10.45
N LYS A 189 17.11 10.80 -11.42
CA LYS A 189 17.01 12.13 -12.01
C LYS A 189 15.59 12.66 -11.84
N GLU A 190 15.48 13.99 -11.65
CA GLU A 190 14.17 14.64 -11.59
C GLU A 190 13.46 14.50 -12.94
N PRO A 191 12.20 14.06 -12.97
CA PRO A 191 11.45 13.95 -14.21
C PRO A 191 11.22 15.31 -14.88
N PRO A 192 11.14 15.35 -16.23
CA PRO A 192 10.95 16.59 -16.96
C PRO A 192 9.53 17.16 -16.86
N ASP A 193 8.57 16.39 -16.36
CA ASP A 193 7.18 16.80 -16.19
C ASP A 193 6.99 17.62 -14.91
N ASN A 194 7.32 18.91 -14.95
CA ASN A 194 7.11 19.87 -13.85
C ASN A 194 5.67 20.41 -13.84
N GLU A 195 4.68 19.56 -13.68
CA GLU A 195 3.32 20.01 -13.44
C GLU A 195 3.16 20.37 -11.94
N HIS A 196 3.28 21.65 -11.62
CA HIS A 196 2.87 22.17 -10.33
C HIS A 196 1.36 22.04 -10.20
N GLN A 197 0.93 21.18 -9.26
CA GLN A 197 -0.48 20.99 -8.99
C GLN A 197 -0.85 21.78 -7.74
N THR A 198 -1.94 22.53 -7.84
CA THR A 198 -2.50 23.19 -6.67
C THR A 198 -3.05 22.14 -5.68
N PHE A 199 -3.09 22.51 -4.40
CA PHE A 199 -3.75 21.69 -3.37
C PHE A 199 -5.13 21.21 -3.80
N ARG A 200 -5.93 22.08 -4.42
CA ARG A 200 -7.26 21.74 -4.90
C ARG A 200 -7.26 20.67 -6.00
N GLU A 201 -6.27 20.70 -6.88
CA GLU A 201 -6.10 19.67 -7.92
C GLU A 201 -5.69 18.32 -7.30
N HIS A 202 -4.85 18.34 -6.27
CA HIS A 202 -4.44 17.13 -5.56
C HIS A 202 -5.62 16.39 -4.91
N ILE A 203 -6.54 17.12 -4.29
CA ILE A 203 -7.74 16.54 -3.67
C ILE A 203 -8.95 16.48 -4.59
N ALA A 204 -8.82 16.89 -5.86
CA ALA A 204 -9.95 17.01 -6.79
C ALA A 204 -10.76 15.73 -6.96
N CYS A 205 -10.09 14.56 -6.94
CA CYS A 205 -10.80 13.28 -7.07
C CYS A 205 -11.76 12.99 -5.90
N LEU A 206 -11.52 13.56 -4.70
CA LEU A 206 -12.41 13.42 -3.55
C LEU A 206 -13.71 14.25 -3.67
N PHE A 207 -13.77 15.20 -4.58
CA PHE A 207 -15.03 15.90 -4.90
C PHE A 207 -15.91 15.11 -5.89
N GLU A 208 -15.42 13.98 -6.38
CA GLU A 208 -16.12 13.10 -7.29
C GLU A 208 -16.59 11.82 -6.57
N LYS A 209 -17.81 11.34 -6.91
CA LYS A 209 -18.32 10.06 -6.39
C LYS A 209 -17.42 8.88 -6.76
N ASP A 210 -16.76 8.96 -7.94
CA ASP A 210 -15.84 7.93 -8.40
C ASP A 210 -14.60 7.88 -7.53
N GLY A 211 -14.04 9.04 -7.12
CA GLY A 211 -12.89 9.11 -6.23
C GLY A 211 -13.14 8.42 -4.89
N TRP A 212 -14.29 8.66 -4.27
CA TRP A 212 -14.67 7.96 -3.05
C TRP A 212 -14.88 6.47 -3.27
N ALA A 213 -15.52 6.07 -4.37
CA ALA A 213 -15.73 4.65 -4.66
C ALA A 213 -14.40 3.91 -4.81
N PHE A 214 -13.45 4.47 -5.57
CA PHE A 214 -12.11 3.90 -5.70
C PHE A 214 -11.36 3.86 -4.37
N SER A 215 -11.41 4.96 -3.61
CA SER A 215 -10.75 5.06 -2.30
C SER A 215 -11.26 4.03 -1.31
N LEU A 216 -12.58 3.86 -1.21
CA LEU A 216 -13.20 2.91 -0.28
C LEU A 216 -12.93 1.45 -0.70
N ILE A 217 -12.90 1.13 -1.98
CA ILE A 217 -12.46 -0.19 -2.46
C ILE A 217 -10.98 -0.41 -2.10
N TYR A 218 -10.15 0.63 -2.21
CA TYR A 218 -8.74 0.55 -1.87
C TYR A 218 -8.48 0.43 -0.36
N VAL A 219 -9.40 0.92 0.49
CA VAL A 219 -9.41 0.61 1.93
C VAL A 219 -9.44 -0.91 2.16
N VAL A 220 -10.25 -1.64 1.39
CA VAL A 220 -10.29 -3.11 1.51
C VAL A 220 -9.03 -3.74 0.95
N THR A 221 -8.62 -3.39 -0.28
CA THR A 221 -7.53 -4.11 -0.95
C THR A 221 -6.15 -3.72 -0.41
N PHE A 222 -5.81 -2.44 -0.40
CA PHE A 222 -4.51 -1.98 0.09
C PHE A 222 -4.50 -1.79 1.61
N GLY A 223 -5.56 -1.17 2.16
CA GLY A 223 -5.72 -1.03 3.60
C GLY A 223 -5.75 -2.40 4.28
N GLY A 224 -6.48 -3.35 3.70
CA GLY A 224 -6.49 -4.74 4.14
C GLY A 224 -5.11 -5.38 4.10
N PHE A 225 -4.38 -5.19 3.00
CA PHE A 225 -3.02 -5.71 2.87
C PHE A 225 -2.12 -5.18 3.98
N ILE A 226 -1.99 -3.86 4.15
CA ILE A 226 -1.07 -3.29 5.14
C ILE A 226 -1.53 -3.52 6.58
N GLY A 227 -2.84 -3.40 6.85
CA GLY A 227 -3.39 -3.59 8.18
C GLY A 227 -3.21 -5.02 8.68
N LEU A 228 -3.56 -6.02 7.86
CA LEU A 228 -3.35 -7.42 8.21
C LEU A 228 -1.87 -7.80 8.23
N ALA A 229 -1.06 -7.35 7.27
CA ALA A 229 0.38 -7.63 7.24
C ALA A 229 1.08 -7.17 8.51
N SER A 230 0.71 -6.01 9.02
CA SER A 230 1.25 -5.48 10.27
C SER A 230 0.72 -6.21 11.51
N PHE A 231 -0.47 -6.79 11.45
CA PHE A 231 -1.12 -7.45 12.57
C PHE A 231 -0.82 -8.97 12.65
N LEU A 232 -0.59 -9.64 11.53
CA LEU A 232 -0.42 -11.11 11.47
C LEU A 232 0.70 -11.66 12.36
N PRO A 233 1.87 -11.01 12.55
CA PRO A 233 2.86 -11.50 13.50
C PRO A 233 2.30 -11.65 14.92
N THR A 234 1.52 -10.67 15.40
CA THR A 234 0.82 -10.73 16.67
C THR A 234 -0.24 -11.84 16.67
N TYR A 235 -1.04 -11.95 15.59
CA TYR A 235 -2.09 -12.97 15.49
C TYR A 235 -1.53 -14.39 15.56
N PHE A 236 -0.50 -14.71 14.77
CA PHE A 236 0.10 -16.04 14.79
C PHE A 236 0.74 -16.38 16.13
N TYR A 237 1.43 -15.41 16.73
CA TYR A 237 2.03 -15.58 18.06
C TYR A 237 0.97 -15.82 19.13
N ASP A 238 -0.05 -14.97 19.21
CA ASP A 238 -1.06 -15.03 20.28
C ASP A 238 -2.05 -16.20 20.10
N GLN A 239 -2.40 -16.54 18.84
CA GLN A 239 -3.42 -17.54 18.58
C GLN A 239 -2.88 -18.98 18.55
N PHE A 240 -1.67 -19.17 18.07
CA PHE A 240 -1.10 -20.50 17.84
C PHE A 240 0.10 -20.82 18.74
N GLY A 241 0.59 -19.87 19.52
CA GLY A 241 1.74 -20.08 20.41
C GLY A 241 3.04 -20.42 19.68
N VAL A 242 3.15 -20.07 18.38
CA VAL A 242 4.39 -20.21 17.61
C VAL A 242 5.45 -19.25 18.13
N THR A 243 6.72 -19.49 17.80
CA THR A 243 7.77 -18.52 18.15
C THR A 243 7.57 -17.19 17.42
N LYS A 244 8.11 -16.12 17.96
CA LYS A 244 8.02 -14.76 17.34
C LYS A 244 8.63 -14.74 15.95
N VAL A 245 9.72 -15.49 15.73
CA VAL A 245 10.36 -15.65 14.41
C VAL A 245 9.47 -16.45 13.45
N GLN A 246 8.87 -17.55 13.90
CA GLN A 246 7.93 -18.32 13.08
C GLN A 246 6.70 -17.48 12.70
N ALA A 247 6.18 -16.66 13.61
CA ALA A 247 5.08 -15.74 13.32
C ALA A 247 5.44 -14.77 12.17
N GLY A 248 6.66 -14.23 12.16
CA GLY A 248 7.18 -13.43 11.06
C GLY A 248 7.28 -14.22 9.75
N GLN A 249 7.81 -15.46 9.78
CA GLN A 249 7.93 -16.32 8.61
C GLN A 249 6.56 -16.69 8.01
N LEU A 250 5.56 -17.00 8.83
CA LEU A 250 4.19 -17.27 8.38
C LEU A 250 3.55 -16.03 7.74
N THR A 251 3.78 -14.87 8.35
CA THR A 251 3.35 -13.58 7.79
C THR A 251 4.04 -13.30 6.45
N MET A 252 5.33 -13.64 6.33
CA MET A 252 6.09 -13.50 5.08
C MET A 252 5.46 -14.30 3.95
N LEU A 253 5.02 -15.53 4.19
CA LEU A 253 4.35 -16.35 3.16
C LEU A 253 3.09 -15.64 2.62
N ALA A 254 2.26 -15.11 3.51
CA ALA A 254 1.05 -14.38 3.13
C ALA A 254 1.38 -13.09 2.34
N THR A 255 2.28 -12.25 2.85
CA THR A 255 2.63 -10.97 2.24
C THR A 255 3.36 -11.14 0.91
N LEU A 256 4.18 -12.17 0.76
CA LEU A 256 4.83 -12.53 -0.50
C LEU A 256 3.78 -12.88 -1.57
N MET A 257 2.77 -13.68 -1.22
CA MET A 257 1.66 -13.99 -2.12
C MET A 257 0.93 -12.71 -2.57
N GLY A 258 0.62 -11.82 -1.64
CA GLY A 258 -0.06 -10.56 -1.96
C GLY A 258 0.78 -9.64 -2.85
N SER A 259 2.06 -9.52 -2.60
CA SER A 259 2.98 -8.70 -3.41
C SER A 259 3.18 -9.27 -4.81
N ALA A 260 3.37 -10.59 -4.93
CA ALA A 260 3.57 -11.26 -6.21
C ALA A 260 2.29 -11.22 -7.07
N VAL A 261 1.14 -11.53 -6.48
CA VAL A 261 -0.14 -11.60 -7.21
C VAL A 261 -0.67 -10.22 -7.61
N ARG A 262 -0.15 -9.13 -7.05
CA ARG A 262 -0.48 -7.76 -7.49
C ARG A 262 -0.26 -7.55 -9.00
N VAL A 263 0.86 -8.00 -9.52
CA VAL A 263 1.19 -7.90 -10.96
C VAL A 263 0.24 -8.77 -11.80
N VAL A 264 -0.04 -9.99 -11.30
CA VAL A 264 -0.98 -10.92 -11.95
C VAL A 264 -2.39 -10.33 -11.97
N GLY A 265 -2.83 -9.71 -10.90
CA GLY A 265 -4.13 -9.05 -10.80
C GLY A 265 -4.31 -7.93 -11.81
N GLY A 266 -3.28 -7.09 -12.00
CA GLY A 266 -3.27 -6.09 -13.07
C GLY A 266 -3.42 -6.70 -14.46
N TYR A 267 -2.64 -7.73 -14.76
CA TYR A 267 -2.69 -8.44 -16.04
C TYR A 267 -4.05 -9.12 -16.32
N ILE A 268 -4.64 -9.75 -15.31
CA ILE A 268 -5.99 -10.33 -15.42
C ILE A 268 -7.00 -9.22 -15.70
N SER A 269 -6.89 -8.09 -15.01
CA SER A 269 -7.80 -6.96 -15.14
C SER A 269 -7.78 -6.34 -16.53
N ASP A 270 -6.63 -6.32 -17.19
CA ASP A 270 -6.53 -5.84 -18.58
C ASP A 270 -7.35 -6.71 -19.55
N ARG A 271 -7.49 -8.01 -19.26
CA ARG A 271 -8.20 -8.98 -20.10
C ARG A 271 -9.68 -9.15 -19.76
N VAL A 272 -9.97 -9.33 -18.48
CA VAL A 272 -11.31 -9.65 -17.96
C VAL A 272 -12.08 -8.38 -17.59
N GLY A 273 -11.35 -7.30 -17.31
CA GLY A 273 -11.85 -6.01 -16.84
C GLY A 273 -11.68 -5.86 -15.33
N GLY A 274 -11.28 -4.65 -14.90
CA GLY A 274 -11.00 -4.34 -13.50
C GLY A 274 -12.20 -4.48 -12.58
N ILE A 275 -13.42 -4.16 -13.05
CA ILE A 275 -14.65 -4.31 -12.27
C ILE A 275 -14.94 -5.79 -11.96
N ASN A 276 -14.79 -6.67 -12.96
CA ASN A 276 -15.01 -8.09 -12.77
C ASN A 276 -13.95 -8.71 -11.84
N THR A 277 -12.68 -8.32 -12.03
CA THR A 277 -11.58 -8.78 -11.18
C THR A 277 -11.79 -8.33 -9.74
N LEU A 278 -12.08 -7.05 -9.49
CA LEU A 278 -12.37 -6.52 -8.16
C LEU A 278 -13.56 -7.23 -7.51
N SER A 279 -14.61 -7.56 -8.28
CA SER A 279 -15.75 -8.29 -7.74
C SER A 279 -15.36 -9.68 -7.21
N GLY A 280 -14.58 -10.43 -7.99
CA GLY A 280 -14.06 -11.74 -7.55
C GLY A 280 -13.12 -11.61 -6.34
N VAL A 281 -12.25 -10.63 -6.35
CA VAL A 281 -11.33 -10.32 -5.24
C VAL A 281 -12.06 -10.02 -3.94
N LEU A 282 -13.08 -9.16 -3.97
CA LEU A 282 -13.83 -8.79 -2.77
C LEU A 282 -14.61 -9.98 -2.18
N VAL A 283 -15.18 -10.83 -3.02
CA VAL A 283 -15.82 -12.09 -2.59
C VAL A 283 -14.80 -13.02 -1.95
N LEU A 284 -13.65 -13.25 -2.62
CA LEU A 284 -12.61 -14.15 -2.14
C LEU A 284 -12.01 -13.64 -0.82
N THR A 285 -11.80 -12.34 -0.67
CA THR A 285 -11.35 -11.70 0.57
C THR A 285 -12.35 -11.96 1.70
N ALA A 286 -13.65 -11.73 1.48
CA ALA A 286 -14.68 -11.96 2.49
C ALA A 286 -14.74 -13.43 2.93
N ILE A 287 -14.73 -14.36 1.97
CA ILE A 287 -14.77 -15.81 2.26
C ILE A 287 -13.52 -16.24 3.04
N SER A 288 -12.33 -15.80 2.60
CA SER A 288 -11.06 -16.16 3.26
C SER A 288 -11.00 -15.65 4.70
N LEU A 289 -11.44 -14.41 4.95
CA LEU A 289 -11.46 -13.83 6.30
C LEU A 289 -12.43 -14.55 7.23
N LEU A 290 -13.63 -14.85 6.77
CA LEU A 290 -14.60 -15.63 7.55
C LEU A 290 -14.07 -17.05 7.82
N ALA A 291 -13.47 -17.68 6.83
CA ALA A 291 -12.87 -19.01 6.99
C ALA A 291 -11.69 -18.96 7.98
N CYS A 292 -10.83 -17.95 7.96
CA CYS A 292 -9.76 -17.77 8.95
C CYS A 292 -10.34 -17.67 10.37
N GLY A 293 -11.40 -16.89 10.53
CA GLY A 293 -12.06 -16.73 11.82
C GLY A 293 -12.70 -18.02 12.35
N LEU A 294 -13.15 -18.91 11.46
CA LEU A 294 -13.80 -20.20 11.78
C LEU A 294 -12.83 -21.38 11.83
N ALA A 295 -11.63 -21.26 11.25
CA ALA A 295 -10.66 -22.36 11.10
C ALA A 295 -10.09 -22.91 12.43
N GLY A 296 -10.44 -22.29 13.54
CA GLY A 296 -10.50 -22.81 14.93
C GLY A 296 -9.25 -23.46 15.54
N GLY A 297 -8.07 -23.41 14.91
CA GLY A 297 -6.86 -23.94 15.56
C GLY A 297 -5.89 -24.71 14.64
N SER A 298 -6.19 -24.89 13.37
CA SER A 298 -5.25 -25.50 12.44
C SER A 298 -4.31 -24.44 11.84
N LEU A 299 -3.07 -24.37 12.31
CA LEU A 299 -2.05 -23.43 11.81
C LEU A 299 -1.83 -23.56 10.28
N PRO A 300 -1.68 -24.76 9.67
CA PRO A 300 -1.49 -24.86 8.23
C PRO A 300 -2.69 -24.34 7.43
N VAL A 301 -3.91 -24.67 7.85
CA VAL A 301 -5.14 -24.22 7.18
C VAL A 301 -5.27 -22.71 7.26
N THR A 302 -5.06 -22.11 8.43
CA THR A 302 -5.12 -20.67 8.64
C THR A 302 -4.06 -19.95 7.81
N THR A 303 -2.84 -20.49 7.74
CA THR A 303 -1.76 -19.91 6.92
C THR A 303 -2.14 -19.92 5.43
N LEU A 304 -2.67 -21.03 4.91
CA LEU A 304 -3.12 -21.12 3.52
C LEU A 304 -4.28 -20.16 3.24
N LEU A 305 -5.21 -20.00 4.17
CA LEU A 305 -6.32 -19.04 4.03
C LEU A 305 -5.81 -17.61 4.01
N PHE A 306 -4.82 -17.24 4.82
CA PHE A 306 -4.19 -15.91 4.73
C PHE A 306 -3.40 -15.73 3.45
N MET A 307 -2.68 -16.74 2.97
CA MET A 307 -2.03 -16.66 1.65
C MET A 307 -3.05 -16.39 0.55
N LEU A 308 -4.22 -17.05 0.58
CA LEU A 308 -5.30 -16.85 -0.37
C LEU A 308 -5.93 -15.43 -0.22
N CYS A 309 -6.17 -15.00 1.01
CA CYS A 309 -6.66 -13.65 1.31
C CYS A 309 -5.71 -12.58 0.76
N PHE A 310 -4.42 -12.71 1.04
CA PHE A 310 -3.40 -11.77 0.56
C PHE A 310 -3.24 -11.79 -0.96
N ALA A 311 -3.34 -12.98 -1.58
CA ALA A 311 -3.39 -13.09 -3.04
C ALA A 311 -4.57 -12.29 -3.62
N ALA A 312 -5.76 -12.39 -2.99
CA ALA A 312 -6.92 -11.61 -3.38
C ALA A 312 -6.69 -10.10 -3.19
N LEU A 313 -6.18 -9.68 -2.00
CA LEU A 313 -5.90 -8.27 -1.72
C LEU A 313 -4.86 -7.70 -2.70
N GLY A 314 -3.80 -8.46 -2.99
CA GLY A 314 -2.78 -8.08 -3.97
C GLY A 314 -3.34 -7.94 -5.38
N ALA A 315 -4.11 -8.92 -5.84
CA ALA A 315 -4.79 -8.85 -7.13
C ALA A 315 -5.72 -7.62 -7.21
N GLY A 316 -6.43 -7.32 -6.12
CA GLY A 316 -7.29 -6.15 -6.02
C GLY A 316 -6.53 -4.83 -6.17
N ASN A 317 -5.34 -4.73 -5.57
CA ASN A 317 -4.45 -3.58 -5.72
C ASN A 317 -4.06 -3.37 -7.18
N GLY A 318 -3.72 -4.44 -7.90
CA GLY A 318 -3.43 -4.38 -9.34
C GLY A 318 -4.65 -4.00 -10.17
N ALA A 319 -5.80 -4.61 -9.87
CA ALA A 319 -7.05 -4.40 -10.60
C ALA A 319 -7.58 -2.96 -10.47
N LEU A 320 -7.47 -2.37 -9.30
CA LEU A 320 -7.93 -1.00 -9.08
C LEU A 320 -7.06 -0.01 -9.86
N PHE A 321 -5.74 -0.18 -9.87
CA PHE A 321 -4.83 0.68 -10.62
C PHE A 321 -4.90 0.50 -12.14
N GLN A 322 -5.52 -0.58 -12.64
CA GLN A 322 -5.89 -0.70 -14.05
C GLN A 322 -7.05 0.26 -14.42
N LEU A 323 -7.98 0.50 -13.48
CA LEU A 323 -9.13 1.38 -13.71
C LEU A 323 -8.80 2.87 -13.55
N VAL A 324 -7.84 3.25 -12.68
CA VAL A 324 -7.49 4.65 -12.39
C VAL A 324 -7.14 5.45 -13.65
N PRO A 325 -6.23 5.00 -14.54
CA PRO A 325 -5.91 5.74 -15.75
C PRO A 325 -7.06 5.81 -16.77
N LEU A 326 -8.00 4.87 -16.72
CA LEU A 326 -9.19 4.93 -17.57
C LEU A 326 -10.14 6.04 -17.15
N ARG A 327 -10.21 6.29 -15.84
CA ARG A 327 -11.08 7.33 -15.26
C ARG A 327 -10.42 8.70 -15.26
N TRP A 328 -9.14 8.77 -14.91
CA TRP A 328 -8.36 10.02 -14.83
C TRP A 328 -7.09 9.97 -15.70
N PRO A 329 -7.23 9.95 -17.03
CA PRO A 329 -6.07 9.79 -17.93
C PRO A 329 -5.08 10.95 -17.85
N LEU A 330 -5.53 12.17 -17.53
CA LEU A 330 -4.68 13.36 -17.43
C LEU A 330 -4.10 13.57 -16.03
N SER A 331 -4.68 12.98 -14.99
CA SER A 331 -4.28 13.15 -13.59
C SER A 331 -4.12 11.81 -12.86
N THR A 332 -3.70 10.78 -13.56
CA THR A 332 -3.58 9.40 -13.05
C THR A 332 -2.74 9.31 -11.78
N ALA A 333 -1.57 9.98 -11.75
CA ALA A 333 -0.66 9.91 -10.61
C ALA A 333 -1.26 10.58 -9.37
N VAL A 334 -1.95 11.72 -9.55
CA VAL A 334 -2.59 12.48 -8.47
C VAL A 334 -3.77 11.70 -7.88
N ALA A 335 -4.68 11.25 -8.76
CA ALA A 335 -5.82 10.45 -8.32
C ALA A 335 -5.36 9.16 -7.63
N GLY A 336 -4.33 8.49 -8.18
CA GLY A 336 -3.76 7.29 -7.59
C GLY A 336 -3.11 7.54 -6.22
N SER A 337 -2.43 8.67 -6.04
CA SER A 337 -1.87 9.07 -4.74
C SER A 337 -2.98 9.27 -3.70
N MET A 338 -4.00 10.07 -4.05
CA MET A 338 -5.12 10.38 -3.14
C MET A 338 -5.92 9.13 -2.76
N ILE A 339 -6.21 8.26 -3.73
CA ILE A 339 -6.82 6.95 -3.49
C ILE A 339 -5.95 6.12 -2.54
N GLY A 340 -4.62 6.17 -2.73
CA GLY A 340 -3.65 5.51 -1.87
C GLY A 340 -3.66 6.02 -0.43
N GLU A 341 -3.84 7.33 -0.23
CA GLU A 341 -3.90 7.98 1.09
C GLU A 341 -5.12 7.50 1.87
N VAL A 342 -6.30 7.58 1.27
CA VAL A 342 -7.55 7.11 1.91
C VAL A 342 -7.50 5.61 2.15
N GLY A 343 -6.96 4.82 1.21
CA GLY A 343 -6.77 3.39 1.36
C GLY A 343 -5.89 3.03 2.55
N ALA A 344 -4.75 3.71 2.72
CA ALA A 344 -3.86 3.51 3.85
C ALA A 344 -4.52 3.91 5.18
N LEU A 345 -5.24 5.05 5.20
CA LEU A 345 -5.96 5.51 6.38
C LEU A 345 -6.94 4.44 6.88
N GLY A 346 -7.73 3.86 5.97
CA GLY A 346 -8.64 2.76 6.32
C GLY A 346 -7.92 1.54 6.87
N GLY A 347 -6.75 1.20 6.32
CA GLY A 347 -5.91 0.10 6.79
C GLY A 347 -5.42 0.26 8.22
N GLY A 348 -5.21 1.48 8.68
CA GLY A 348 -4.80 1.77 10.04
C GLY A 348 -5.84 1.41 11.11
N PHE A 349 -7.12 1.30 10.75
CA PHE A 349 -8.15 0.88 11.71
C PHE A 349 -8.20 -0.64 11.92
N ILE A 350 -7.64 -1.44 11.01
CA ILE A 350 -7.73 -2.92 11.06
C ILE A 350 -7.02 -3.50 12.29
N PRO A 351 -5.75 -3.20 12.58
CA PRO A 351 -5.09 -3.74 13.77
C PRO A 351 -5.78 -3.33 15.07
N ASN A 352 -6.28 -2.08 15.14
CA ASN A 352 -7.01 -1.60 16.29
C ASN A 352 -8.33 -2.39 16.48
N ALA A 353 -9.09 -2.59 15.40
CA ALA A 353 -10.32 -3.39 15.43
C ALA A 353 -10.05 -4.83 15.87
N MET A 354 -8.96 -5.44 15.41
CA MET A 354 -8.54 -6.78 15.82
C MET A 354 -8.20 -6.83 17.32
N GLY A 355 -7.44 -5.85 17.83
CA GLY A 355 -7.10 -5.75 19.24
C GLY A 355 -8.34 -5.58 20.13
N LEU A 356 -9.25 -4.69 19.75
CA LEU A 356 -10.51 -4.47 20.46
C LEU A 356 -11.41 -5.72 20.43
N SER A 357 -11.51 -6.39 19.29
CA SER A 357 -12.25 -7.64 19.13
C SER A 357 -11.75 -8.71 20.11
N LYS A 358 -10.43 -8.89 20.22
CA LYS A 358 -9.84 -9.86 21.14
C LYS A 358 -10.07 -9.48 22.60
N GLN A 359 -9.91 -8.21 22.94
CA GLN A 359 -10.01 -7.75 24.32
C GLN A 359 -11.44 -7.78 24.87
N TYR A 360 -12.42 -7.32 24.10
CA TYR A 360 -13.80 -7.16 24.58
C TYR A 360 -14.72 -8.32 24.21
N LEU A 361 -14.43 -9.03 23.10
CA LEU A 361 -15.24 -10.14 22.61
C LEU A 361 -14.54 -11.51 22.75
N GLY A 362 -13.33 -11.53 23.30
CA GLY A 362 -12.56 -12.74 23.57
C GLY A 362 -11.96 -13.44 22.35
N SER A 363 -12.27 -12.97 21.11
CA SER A 363 -11.89 -13.64 19.87
C SER A 363 -11.53 -12.65 18.77
N TYR A 364 -10.60 -12.99 17.90
CA TYR A 364 -10.31 -12.26 16.67
C TYR A 364 -11.39 -12.44 15.58
N PHE A 365 -12.26 -13.42 15.72
CA PHE A 365 -13.32 -13.73 14.75
C PHE A 365 -14.15 -12.50 14.37
N TRP A 366 -14.57 -11.71 15.35
CA TRP A 366 -15.43 -10.55 15.12
C TRP A 366 -14.72 -9.44 14.33
N GLY A 367 -13.40 -9.29 14.52
CA GLY A 367 -12.59 -8.38 13.71
C GLY A 367 -12.52 -8.84 12.25
N PHE A 368 -12.29 -10.13 12.00
CA PHE A 368 -12.33 -10.70 10.64
C PHE A 368 -13.72 -10.61 10.02
N ALA A 369 -14.77 -10.89 10.78
CA ALA A 369 -16.15 -10.79 10.31
C ALA A 369 -16.53 -9.34 9.94
N ALA A 370 -16.13 -8.36 10.74
CA ALA A 370 -16.32 -6.95 10.43
C ALA A 370 -15.62 -6.54 9.14
N PHE A 371 -14.39 -7.00 8.95
CA PHE A 371 -13.64 -6.73 7.72
C PHE A 371 -14.23 -7.46 6.51
N ALA A 372 -14.69 -8.69 6.66
CA ALA A 372 -15.40 -9.43 5.61
C ALA A 372 -16.71 -8.71 5.21
N LEU A 373 -17.45 -8.20 6.19
CA LEU A 373 -18.65 -7.41 5.93
C LEU A 373 -18.30 -6.13 5.15
N LEU A 374 -17.23 -5.43 5.51
CA LEU A 374 -16.76 -4.27 4.77
C LEU A 374 -16.46 -4.62 3.31
N ALA A 375 -15.79 -5.77 3.06
CA ALA A 375 -15.51 -6.23 1.70
C ALA A 375 -16.79 -6.49 0.90
N LEU A 376 -17.83 -7.08 1.52
CA LEU A 376 -19.12 -7.30 0.88
C LEU A 376 -19.90 -6.00 0.63
N VAL A 377 -19.82 -5.03 1.54
CA VAL A 377 -20.42 -3.70 1.34
C VAL A 377 -19.73 -2.98 0.17
N MET A 378 -18.39 -3.09 0.05
CA MET A 378 -17.64 -2.53 -1.08
C MET A 378 -17.97 -3.25 -2.40
N LEU A 379 -18.23 -4.56 -2.35
CA LEU A 379 -18.71 -5.30 -3.51
C LEU A 379 -20.07 -4.77 -3.98
N LEU A 380 -21.01 -4.56 -3.06
CA LEU A 380 -22.31 -4.00 -3.40
C LEU A 380 -22.17 -2.60 -4.01
N MET A 381 -21.38 -1.74 -3.39
CA MET A 381 -21.06 -0.40 -3.92
C MET A 381 -20.45 -0.48 -5.32
N LEU A 382 -19.47 -1.37 -5.55
CA LEU A 382 -18.86 -1.57 -6.85
C LEU A 382 -19.89 -1.97 -7.92
N ARG A 383 -20.84 -2.84 -7.59
CA ARG A 383 -21.91 -3.25 -8.50
C ARG A 383 -22.88 -2.11 -8.82
N VAL A 384 -23.21 -1.28 -7.86
CA VAL A 384 -24.02 -0.06 -8.08
C VAL A 384 -23.26 0.92 -8.97
N MET A 385 -21.99 1.17 -8.69
CA MET A 385 -21.15 2.09 -9.47
C MET A 385 -20.86 1.57 -10.89
N GLN A 386 -20.82 0.26 -11.09
CA GLN A 386 -20.66 -0.37 -12.41
C GLN A 386 -21.72 0.12 -13.41
N ILE A 387 -22.98 0.30 -13.00
CA ILE A 387 -24.06 0.77 -13.86
C ILE A 387 -23.72 2.15 -14.43
N ARG A 388 -23.16 3.04 -13.62
CA ARG A 388 -22.74 4.38 -14.03
C ARG A 388 -21.45 4.34 -14.86
N TRP A 389 -20.44 3.60 -14.43
CA TRP A 389 -19.13 3.54 -15.07
C TRP A 389 -19.20 2.98 -16.49
N THR A 390 -20.01 1.93 -16.68
CA THR A 390 -20.21 1.33 -18.02
C THR A 390 -20.98 2.24 -18.99
N ARG A 391 -21.72 3.22 -18.49
CA ARG A 391 -22.38 4.24 -19.32
C ARG A 391 -21.46 5.42 -19.65
N THR A 392 -20.44 5.69 -18.82
CA THR A 392 -19.64 6.91 -18.91
C THR A 392 -18.26 6.68 -19.53
N TRP A 393 -17.39 5.90 -18.88
CA TRP A 393 -15.97 5.82 -19.25
C TRP A 393 -15.41 4.41 -19.40
N ALA A 394 -16.05 3.37 -18.89
CA ALA A 394 -15.60 1.99 -18.98
C ALA A 394 -16.49 1.15 -19.93
N GLU A 395 -15.94 0.08 -20.50
CA GLU A 395 -16.72 -0.99 -21.12
C GLU A 395 -17.30 -1.94 -20.06
N LYS A 396 -18.17 -2.86 -20.52
CA LYS A 396 -18.71 -3.93 -19.68
C LYS A 396 -17.54 -4.73 -19.05
N GLY A 397 -17.55 -4.84 -17.73
CA GLY A 397 -16.48 -5.49 -16.99
C GLY A 397 -15.31 -4.58 -16.56
N GLY A 398 -15.26 -3.32 -17.00
CA GLY A 398 -14.22 -2.35 -16.61
C GLY A 398 -12.98 -2.39 -17.51
N ARG A 399 -13.13 -2.77 -18.78
CA ARG A 399 -12.08 -2.62 -19.80
C ARG A 399 -12.09 -1.22 -20.41
N ALA A 400 -10.99 -0.85 -21.05
CA ALA A 400 -10.92 0.38 -21.85
C ALA A 400 -11.94 0.35 -22.99
N ARG A 401 -12.62 1.46 -23.24
CA ARG A 401 -13.47 1.60 -24.44
C ARG A 401 -12.60 1.58 -25.68
N GLY A 402 -13.04 0.87 -26.71
CA GLY A 402 -12.31 0.79 -27.98
C GLY A 402 -12.01 2.17 -28.57
N ALA A 403 -10.94 2.28 -29.34
CA ALA A 403 -10.40 3.55 -29.85
C ALA A 403 -11.42 4.42 -30.64
N GLN A 404 -12.50 3.85 -31.14
CA GLN A 404 -13.57 4.56 -31.83
C GLN A 404 -14.49 5.39 -30.91
N ALA A 405 -14.56 5.06 -29.61
CA ALA A 405 -15.35 5.81 -28.64
C ALA A 405 -14.57 6.99 -27.99
N ALA A 406 -13.26 7.02 -28.12
CA ALA A 406 -12.40 8.07 -27.56
C ALA A 406 -12.23 9.31 -28.46
N GLN A 407 -12.68 9.26 -29.71
CA GLN A 407 -12.52 10.38 -30.67
C GLN A 407 -13.41 11.61 -30.47
N PRO A 408 -14.67 11.55 -29.97
CA PRO A 408 -15.49 12.77 -29.92
C PRO A 408 -15.02 13.83 -28.91
N ALA A 409 -14.38 13.44 -27.82
CA ALA A 409 -13.93 14.40 -26.79
C ALA A 409 -12.66 15.18 -27.20
N ASN A 410 -11.78 14.57 -27.99
CA ASN A 410 -10.55 15.21 -28.49
C ASN A 410 -10.80 16.07 -29.74
N ALA A 411 -11.76 15.74 -30.56
CA ALA A 411 -12.14 16.52 -31.73
C ALA A 411 -12.79 17.86 -31.32
N ALA A 412 -13.71 17.83 -30.36
CA ALA A 412 -14.37 19.04 -29.83
C ALA A 412 -13.38 20.02 -29.14
N ARG A 413 -12.33 19.49 -28.47
CA ARG A 413 -11.30 20.34 -27.86
C ARG A 413 -10.33 20.95 -28.87
N ARG A 414 -9.99 20.25 -29.96
CA ARG A 414 -9.15 20.79 -31.03
C ARG A 414 -9.85 21.89 -31.81
N THR A 415 -11.17 21.77 -32.04
CA THR A 415 -11.97 22.81 -32.70
C THR A 415 -12.13 24.05 -31.81
N ALA A 416 -12.30 23.88 -30.49
CA ALA A 416 -12.40 25.00 -29.55
C ALA A 416 -11.07 25.74 -29.30
N LEU A 417 -9.91 25.12 -29.57
CA LEU A 417 -8.59 25.72 -29.50
C LEU A 417 -8.15 26.35 -30.83
N ALA A 418 -8.77 25.98 -31.95
CA ALA A 418 -8.50 26.56 -33.25
C ALA A 418 -9.37 27.81 -33.57
N THR A 419 -10.33 28.11 -32.69
CA THR A 419 -11.24 29.26 -32.81
C THR A 419 -11.01 30.33 -31.73
N LYS A 420 -9.89 30.27 -31.03
CA LYS A 420 -9.32 31.32 -30.18
C LYS A 420 -7.94 31.68 -30.67
#